data_9efa650a2cebdfcf4fbe0b564352b130
#
_entry.id   9efa650a2cebdfcf4fbe0b564352b130
#
_cell.length_a   1.000
_cell.length_b   1.000
_cell.length_c   1.000
_cell.angle_alpha   90.00
_cell.angle_beta   90.00
_cell.angle_gamma   90.00
#
_symmetry.space_group_name_H-M   'P 1'
#
loop_
_entity.id
_entity.type
_entity.pdbx_description
1 polymer ?
#
loop_
_entity_poly.entity_id
_entity_poly.type
_entity_poly.pdbx_seq_one_letter_code
_entity_poly.pdbx_strand_id
1 'polypeptide(L)'
;MIEKARSMLASYNTAMTELQALIDDSFVDAVKTLASLESVLIITGLGKSGLVGQKAAATFSSTGTPSAFVHPVEALHGDLGIVQPGSAMLAISKGGGNEETIEFARQYRSVVNGPVITLSEPASRLEDLADIALHIPPLPEIDEWDLAPTTSTMTSMAVCDVLAICTQQSKDLTADDFAQFHPSGTLGKRLLLNVGDLMISGTDLPVQALNVSFANLVYEISSKGMGMVLLTEKNGELFGVLTDGDIRRLMARDEPVTEMTAAECFRASRRGDDLPKVDRGWTTANTKAIDCLSQMQIHQITSLVILEGQTPIGLVRMQDLVAAGL
;
A
#
# COMPACT_ATOMS: atom_id res chain seq x y z
N MET A 1 -4.88 -19.55 34.99
CA MET A 1 -4.17 -19.27 33.72
C MET A 1 -4.72 -18.03 33.00
N ILE A 2 -6.03 -17.93 32.77
CA ILE A 2 -6.65 -16.74 32.09
C ILE A 2 -6.34 -15.45 32.83
N GLU A 3 -6.53 -15.38 34.15
CA GLU A 3 -6.24 -14.18 34.94
C GLU A 3 -4.74 -13.82 34.92
N LYS A 4 -3.84 -14.80 34.96
CA LYS A 4 -2.40 -14.58 34.83
C LYS A 4 -2.06 -13.98 33.46
N ALA A 5 -2.64 -14.49 32.38
CA ALA A 5 -2.43 -13.96 31.04
C ALA A 5 -2.97 -12.52 30.89
N ARG A 6 -4.16 -12.23 31.46
CA ARG A 6 -4.70 -10.85 31.47
C ARG A 6 -3.81 -9.88 32.25
N SER A 7 -3.30 -10.30 33.40
CA SER A 7 -2.38 -9.50 34.21
C SER A 7 -1.08 -9.19 33.43
N MET A 8 -0.49 -10.17 32.73
CA MET A 8 0.69 -9.97 31.88
C MET A 8 0.42 -8.99 30.74
N LEU A 9 -0.75 -9.08 30.09
CA LEU A 9 -1.14 -8.11 29.06
C LEU A 9 -1.37 -6.70 29.64
N ALA A 10 -1.86 -6.59 30.90
CA ALA A 10 -2.00 -5.30 31.58
C ALA A 10 -0.64 -4.65 31.84
N SER A 11 0.41 -5.43 32.13
CA SER A 11 1.77 -4.89 32.27
C SER A 11 2.28 -4.23 30.99
N TYR A 12 1.92 -4.75 29.82
CA TYR A 12 2.25 -4.10 28.54
C TYR A 12 1.55 -2.74 28.37
N ASN A 13 0.30 -2.58 28.83
CA ASN A 13 -0.35 -1.27 28.80
C ASN A 13 0.40 -0.24 29.63
N THR A 14 0.90 -0.62 30.82
CA THR A 14 1.74 0.24 31.63
C THR A 14 3.03 0.60 30.90
N ALA A 15 3.70 -0.39 30.31
CA ALA A 15 4.95 -0.17 29.57
C ALA A 15 4.75 0.78 28.38
N MET A 16 3.65 0.68 27.65
CA MET A 16 3.34 1.59 26.55
C MET A 16 3.01 3.00 27.02
N THR A 17 2.37 3.15 28.20
CA THR A 17 2.09 4.47 28.77
C THR A 17 3.39 5.17 29.19
N GLU A 18 4.30 4.44 29.83
CA GLU A 18 5.59 5.00 30.22
C GLU A 18 6.49 5.29 29.00
N LEU A 19 6.43 4.45 27.97
CA LEU A 19 7.11 4.70 26.70
C LEU A 19 6.65 6.01 26.05
N GLN A 20 5.34 6.29 26.04
CA GLN A 20 4.82 7.56 25.50
C GLN A 20 5.43 8.79 26.21
N ALA A 21 5.67 8.70 27.50
CA ALA A 21 6.28 9.78 28.29
C ALA A 21 7.77 9.99 27.98
N LEU A 22 8.45 9.01 27.39
CA LEU A 22 9.86 9.08 26.99
C LEU A 22 10.05 9.64 25.56
N ILE A 23 8.98 9.86 24.80
CA ILE A 23 9.06 10.47 23.47
C ILE A 23 9.21 11.98 23.64
N ASP A 24 10.35 12.50 23.27
CA ASP A 24 10.77 13.87 23.43
C ASP A 24 11.42 14.46 22.16
N ASP A 25 12.15 15.56 22.29
CA ASP A 25 12.82 16.23 21.16
C ASP A 25 13.88 15.35 20.50
N SER A 26 14.50 14.40 21.21
CA SER A 26 15.45 13.46 20.63
C SER A 26 14.81 12.55 19.59
N PHE A 27 13.54 12.18 19.79
CA PHE A 27 12.77 11.44 18.79
C PHE A 27 12.56 12.27 17.52
N VAL A 28 12.26 13.56 17.66
CA VAL A 28 12.11 14.48 16.51
C VAL A 28 13.42 14.62 15.74
N ASP A 29 14.54 14.70 16.44
CA ASP A 29 15.88 14.82 15.82
C ASP A 29 16.27 13.50 15.12
N ALA A 30 15.90 12.34 15.67
CA ALA A 30 16.06 11.05 15.00
C ALA A 30 15.25 10.99 13.70
N VAL A 31 13.98 11.42 13.72
CA VAL A 31 13.13 11.48 12.51
C VAL A 31 13.77 12.38 11.45
N LYS A 32 14.20 13.60 11.80
CA LYS A 32 14.85 14.53 10.86
C LYS A 32 16.12 13.94 10.26
N THR A 33 16.96 13.32 11.10
CA THR A 33 18.20 12.68 10.66
C THR A 33 17.92 11.58 9.66
N LEU A 34 16.94 10.71 9.93
CA LEU A 34 16.56 9.61 9.05
C LEU A 34 15.80 10.07 7.80
N ALA A 35 15.04 11.14 7.89
CA ALA A 35 14.34 11.71 6.74
C ALA A 35 15.31 12.31 5.72
N SER A 36 16.41 12.92 6.18
CA SER A 36 17.46 13.49 5.35
C SER A 36 18.55 12.50 4.91
N LEU A 37 18.41 11.21 5.27
CA LEU A 37 19.42 10.20 4.97
C LEU A 37 19.50 9.91 3.48
N GLU A 38 20.68 10.09 2.89
CA GLU A 38 20.93 9.84 1.46
C GLU A 38 21.52 8.45 1.18
N SER A 39 21.84 7.69 2.24
CA SER A 39 22.45 6.37 2.15
C SER A 39 21.64 5.35 2.98
N VAL A 40 22.28 4.30 3.44
CA VAL A 40 21.63 3.18 4.16
C VAL A 40 21.59 3.44 5.67
N LEU A 41 20.47 3.10 6.32
CA LEU A 41 20.36 2.97 7.76
C LEU A 41 20.87 1.60 8.18
N ILE A 42 21.99 1.56 8.90
CA ILE A 42 22.53 0.34 9.49
C ILE A 42 21.84 0.12 10.83
N ILE A 43 21.15 -0.98 10.98
CA ILE A 43 20.48 -1.35 12.24
C ILE A 43 21.21 -2.54 12.85
N THR A 44 21.50 -2.46 14.14
CA THR A 44 22.25 -3.50 14.84
C THR A 44 21.70 -3.78 16.24
N GLY A 45 22.04 -4.96 16.77
CA GLY A 45 21.69 -5.42 18.10
C GLY A 45 21.99 -6.90 18.27
N LEU A 46 22.15 -7.36 19.50
CA LEU A 46 22.48 -8.74 19.83
C LEU A 46 21.27 -9.49 20.38
N GLY A 47 21.14 -10.79 20.08
CA GLY A 47 20.10 -11.64 20.62
C GLY A 47 18.68 -11.18 20.28
N LYS A 48 17.82 -10.97 21.28
CA LYS A 48 16.43 -10.52 21.06
C LYS A 48 16.36 -9.08 20.53
N SER A 49 17.27 -8.20 20.94
CA SER A 49 17.39 -6.85 20.35
C SER A 49 17.79 -6.93 18.89
N GLY A 50 18.61 -7.91 18.48
CA GLY A 50 18.92 -8.17 17.07
C GLY A 50 17.71 -8.60 16.26
N LEU A 51 16.81 -9.45 16.80
CA LEU A 51 15.56 -9.82 16.14
C LEU A 51 14.62 -8.62 15.96
N VAL A 52 14.55 -7.73 16.94
CA VAL A 52 13.85 -6.45 16.82
C VAL A 52 14.49 -5.60 15.72
N GLY A 53 15.82 -5.52 15.68
CA GLY A 53 16.58 -4.81 14.65
C GLY A 53 16.32 -5.35 13.22
N GLN A 54 16.26 -6.66 13.05
CA GLN A 54 15.91 -7.27 11.77
C GLN A 54 14.50 -6.87 11.30
N LYS A 55 13.52 -6.90 12.23
CA LYS A 55 12.15 -6.45 11.92
C LYS A 55 12.15 -4.95 11.61
N ALA A 56 12.87 -4.15 12.36
CA ALA A 56 12.98 -2.71 12.12
C ALA A 56 13.57 -2.41 10.73
N ALA A 57 14.64 -3.09 10.32
CA ALA A 57 15.24 -2.94 9.00
C ALA A 57 14.24 -3.25 7.88
N ALA A 58 13.46 -4.32 8.03
CA ALA A 58 12.40 -4.65 7.08
C ALA A 58 11.32 -3.56 7.02
N THR A 59 10.92 -3.00 8.17
CA THR A 59 9.91 -1.94 8.25
C THR A 59 10.42 -0.66 7.60
N PHE A 60 11.61 -0.17 7.94
CA PHE A 60 12.22 1.00 7.33
C PHE A 60 12.36 0.86 5.82
N SER A 61 12.87 -0.28 5.34
CA SER A 61 12.99 -0.54 3.89
C SER A 61 11.65 -0.51 3.18
N SER A 62 10.61 -1.10 3.78
CA SER A 62 9.26 -1.12 3.22
C SER A 62 8.54 0.22 3.28
N THR A 63 9.03 1.15 4.08
CA THR A 63 8.51 2.52 4.23
C THR A 63 9.41 3.58 3.59
N GLY A 64 10.29 3.17 2.66
CA GLY A 64 11.08 4.10 1.83
C GLY A 64 12.37 4.62 2.47
N THR A 65 12.85 3.99 3.54
CA THR A 65 14.19 4.27 4.09
C THR A 65 15.07 3.04 3.87
N PRO A 66 16.03 3.08 2.93
CA PRO A 66 16.95 1.97 2.69
C PRO A 66 17.64 1.54 3.98
N SER A 67 17.50 0.28 4.38
CA SER A 67 17.98 -0.19 5.67
C SER A 67 18.51 -1.61 5.58
N ALA A 68 19.54 -1.90 6.37
CA ALA A 68 20.12 -3.22 6.50
C ALA A 68 20.39 -3.55 7.98
N PHE A 69 20.02 -4.76 8.38
CA PHE A 69 20.44 -5.28 9.67
C PHE A 69 21.84 -5.88 9.56
N VAL A 70 22.75 -5.48 10.46
CA VAL A 70 24.10 -6.03 10.55
C VAL A 70 24.31 -6.56 11.96
N HIS A 71 24.61 -7.85 12.07
CA HIS A 71 24.90 -8.47 13.36
C HIS A 71 26.22 -7.92 13.91
N PRO A 72 26.29 -7.45 15.19
CA PRO A 72 27.47 -6.74 15.69
C PRO A 72 28.74 -7.61 15.66
N VAL A 73 28.64 -8.93 15.88
CA VAL A 73 29.77 -9.84 15.79
C VAL A 73 30.27 -9.97 14.35
N GLU A 74 29.37 -10.19 13.40
CA GLU A 74 29.71 -10.34 11.98
C GLU A 74 30.30 -9.04 11.39
N ALA A 75 29.79 -7.89 11.84
CA ALA A 75 30.35 -6.58 11.51
C ALA A 75 31.85 -6.50 11.81
N LEU A 76 32.25 -6.99 13.00
CA LEU A 76 33.65 -6.98 13.45
C LEU A 76 34.53 -8.03 12.72
N HIS A 77 33.91 -8.94 11.96
CA HIS A 77 34.59 -9.98 11.19
C HIS A 77 34.50 -9.80 9.68
N GLY A 78 34.07 -8.64 9.19
CA GLY A 78 34.12 -8.30 7.75
C GLY A 78 32.91 -7.61 7.19
N ASP A 79 31.71 -7.79 7.79
CA ASP A 79 30.46 -7.17 7.30
C ASP A 79 30.43 -5.64 7.48
N LEU A 80 31.43 -5.07 8.14
CA LEU A 80 31.63 -3.62 8.21
C LEU A 80 31.75 -2.99 6.81
N GLY A 81 32.12 -3.76 5.81
CA GLY A 81 32.17 -3.32 4.41
C GLY A 81 30.82 -2.85 3.81
N ILE A 82 29.67 -3.17 4.46
CA ILE A 82 28.36 -2.65 4.04
C ILE A 82 28.17 -1.17 4.40
N VAL A 83 28.95 -0.68 5.38
CA VAL A 83 28.85 0.71 5.84
C VAL A 83 29.40 1.64 4.78
N GLN A 84 28.62 2.60 4.35
CA GLN A 84 28.94 3.54 3.27
C GLN A 84 28.99 4.98 3.84
N PRO A 85 29.75 5.89 3.23
CA PRO A 85 29.64 7.31 3.52
C PRO A 85 28.17 7.80 3.42
N GLY A 86 27.77 8.63 4.38
CA GLY A 86 26.38 9.10 4.46
C GLY A 86 25.40 8.14 5.13
N SER A 87 25.85 6.96 5.59
CA SER A 87 25.02 6.06 6.41
C SER A 87 24.69 6.66 7.78
N ALA A 88 23.59 6.20 8.39
CA ALA A 88 23.29 6.35 9.82
C ALA A 88 23.28 4.98 10.50
N MET A 89 23.47 4.94 11.80
CA MET A 89 23.34 3.73 12.62
C MET A 89 22.20 3.85 13.60
N LEU A 90 21.40 2.78 13.76
CA LEU A 90 20.48 2.56 14.88
C LEU A 90 20.94 1.33 15.67
N ALA A 91 21.49 1.55 16.87
CA ALA A 91 21.98 0.50 17.74
C ALA A 91 20.97 0.20 18.86
N ILE A 92 20.50 -1.04 18.94
CA ILE A 92 19.43 -1.47 19.87
C ILE A 92 20.03 -2.41 20.94
N SER A 93 19.86 -2.04 22.20
CA SER A 93 20.29 -2.88 23.33
C SER A 93 19.54 -2.49 24.60
N LYS A 94 18.78 -3.41 25.25
CA LYS A 94 18.00 -3.11 26.46
C LYS A 94 18.83 -2.29 27.47
N GLY A 95 19.80 -2.89 28.10
CA GLY A 95 20.65 -2.23 29.12
C GLY A 95 21.88 -1.54 28.53
N GLY A 96 22.06 -1.50 27.20
CA GLY A 96 23.19 -0.81 26.54
C GLY A 96 24.59 -1.27 26.93
N GLY A 97 24.72 -2.45 27.56
CA GLY A 97 25.99 -2.97 28.07
C GLY A 97 26.69 -4.01 27.21
N ASN A 98 26.14 -4.35 26.03
CA ASN A 98 26.72 -5.35 25.16
C ASN A 98 28.01 -4.87 24.50
N GLU A 99 29.12 -5.51 24.78
CA GLU A 99 30.44 -5.10 24.29
C GLU A 99 30.53 -5.15 22.75
N GLU A 100 29.96 -6.16 22.12
CA GLU A 100 29.98 -6.31 20.66
C GLU A 100 29.19 -5.18 19.95
N THR A 101 28.05 -4.78 20.51
CA THR A 101 27.25 -3.68 19.98
C THR A 101 27.99 -2.34 20.18
N ILE A 102 28.60 -2.13 21.34
CA ILE A 102 29.41 -0.94 21.67
C ILE A 102 30.60 -0.86 20.71
N GLU A 103 31.33 -1.96 20.54
CA GLU A 103 32.54 -1.98 19.70
C GLU A 103 32.16 -1.76 18.22
N PHE A 104 31.06 -2.36 17.75
CA PHE A 104 30.59 -2.08 16.40
C PHE A 104 30.24 -0.59 16.20
N ALA A 105 29.57 0.04 17.16
CA ALA A 105 29.28 1.48 17.09
C ALA A 105 30.54 2.34 17.05
N ARG A 106 31.62 1.97 17.81
CA ARG A 106 32.91 2.64 17.73
C ARG A 106 33.60 2.48 16.39
N GLN A 107 33.61 1.26 15.84
CA GLN A 107 34.20 0.99 14.53
C GLN A 107 33.43 1.69 13.40
N TYR A 108 32.08 1.72 13.48
CA TYR A 108 31.25 2.49 12.56
C TYR A 108 31.67 3.96 12.53
N ARG A 109 31.82 4.62 13.68
CA ARG A 109 32.29 6.00 13.75
C ARG A 109 33.69 6.20 13.16
N SER A 110 34.57 5.23 13.34
CA SER A 110 35.94 5.32 12.79
C SER A 110 35.98 5.22 11.27
N VAL A 111 35.04 4.49 10.67
CA VAL A 111 34.98 4.25 9.22
C VAL A 111 34.26 5.39 8.47
N VAL A 112 33.09 5.83 8.93
CA VAL A 112 32.24 6.78 8.18
C VAL A 112 31.92 8.05 8.94
N ASN A 113 32.12 8.08 10.25
CA ASN A 113 31.76 9.22 11.11
C ASN A 113 30.31 9.72 10.89
N GLY A 114 29.38 8.78 10.63
CA GLY A 114 27.95 9.05 10.46
C GLY A 114 27.21 9.14 11.78
N PRO A 115 25.95 9.63 11.79
CA PRO A 115 25.16 9.73 13.00
C PRO A 115 24.85 8.35 13.62
N VAL A 116 24.99 8.27 14.95
CA VAL A 116 24.65 7.09 15.75
C VAL A 116 23.43 7.42 16.59
N ILE A 117 22.34 6.71 16.31
CA ILE A 117 21.11 6.72 17.10
C ILE A 117 21.14 5.47 17.98
N THR A 118 20.91 5.61 19.28
CA THR A 118 20.83 4.47 20.20
C THR A 118 19.41 4.29 20.71
N LEU A 119 19.03 3.05 20.99
CA LEU A 119 17.77 2.70 21.65
C LEU A 119 18.06 1.75 22.81
N SER A 120 17.94 2.27 24.03
CA SER A 120 18.26 1.53 25.27
C SER A 120 17.48 2.09 26.46
N GLU A 121 17.63 1.46 27.64
CA GLU A 121 17.28 2.10 28.90
C GLU A 121 18.19 3.33 29.15
N PRO A 122 17.70 4.37 29.85
CA PRO A 122 18.47 5.59 30.15
C PRO A 122 19.79 5.33 30.87
N ALA A 123 20.75 6.23 30.67
CA ALA A 123 22.08 6.20 31.31
C ALA A 123 22.89 4.91 31.01
N SER A 124 22.73 4.37 29.82
CA SER A 124 23.46 3.18 29.38
C SER A 124 24.82 3.51 28.78
N ARG A 125 25.78 2.56 28.83
CA ARG A 125 27.10 2.71 28.18
C ARG A 125 27.01 2.92 26.65
N LEU A 126 26.00 2.40 26.02
CA LEU A 126 25.77 2.57 24.60
C LEU A 126 25.38 4.03 24.27
N GLU A 127 24.66 4.67 25.19
CA GLU A 127 24.25 6.09 25.07
C GLU A 127 25.45 7.04 25.00
N ASP A 128 26.57 6.70 25.64
CA ASP A 128 27.82 7.48 25.58
C ASP A 128 28.37 7.63 24.16
N LEU A 129 27.94 6.78 23.24
CA LEU A 129 28.33 6.81 21.83
C LEU A 129 27.26 7.47 20.92
N ALA A 130 26.12 7.88 21.47
CA ALA A 130 25.02 8.41 20.70
C ALA A 130 25.23 9.88 20.29
N ASP A 131 24.83 10.22 19.07
CA ASP A 131 24.49 11.58 18.71
C ASP A 131 23.04 11.88 19.10
N ILE A 132 22.20 10.84 19.07
CA ILE A 132 20.79 10.89 19.45
C ILE A 132 20.47 9.64 20.28
N ALA A 133 20.04 9.82 21.52
CA ALA A 133 19.65 8.74 22.41
C ALA A 133 18.12 8.64 22.49
N LEU A 134 17.57 7.50 22.09
CA LEU A 134 16.17 7.14 22.28
C LEU A 134 16.06 6.15 23.43
N HIS A 135 14.99 6.24 24.21
CA HIS A 135 14.86 5.45 25.42
C HIS A 135 13.66 4.52 25.40
N ILE A 136 13.83 3.36 26.04
CA ILE A 136 12.75 2.48 26.47
C ILE A 136 12.62 2.55 27.99
N PRO A 137 11.40 2.34 28.54
CA PRO A 137 11.22 2.39 30.00
C PRO A 137 11.96 1.24 30.69
N PRO A 138 12.68 1.52 31.82
CA PRO A 138 13.39 0.51 32.61
C PRO A 138 12.41 -0.30 33.45
N LEU A 139 11.56 -1.07 32.81
CA LEU A 139 10.51 -1.89 33.42
C LEU A 139 10.91 -3.37 33.42
N PRO A 140 10.44 -4.15 34.43
CA PRO A 140 10.67 -5.58 34.44
C PRO A 140 10.00 -6.28 33.24
N GLU A 141 10.58 -7.42 32.88
CA GLU A 141 9.97 -8.36 31.94
C GLU A 141 8.72 -9.00 32.57
N ILE A 142 7.82 -9.56 31.73
CA ILE A 142 6.57 -10.12 32.26
C ILE A 142 6.69 -11.47 32.92
N ASP A 143 7.83 -12.14 32.83
CA ASP A 143 8.07 -13.41 33.51
C ASP A 143 8.45 -13.20 34.99
N GLU A 144 8.22 -14.24 35.79
CA GLU A 144 8.44 -14.18 37.26
C GLU A 144 9.91 -13.91 37.69
N TRP A 145 10.85 -14.16 36.79
CA TRP A 145 12.28 -14.06 37.06
C TRP A 145 12.93 -12.82 36.43
N ASP A 146 12.16 -12.01 35.71
CA ASP A 146 12.67 -10.85 34.97
C ASP A 146 13.83 -11.20 33.99
N LEU A 147 13.73 -12.36 33.33
CA LEU A 147 14.81 -12.89 32.51
C LEU A 147 14.46 -12.97 31.01
N ALA A 148 13.22 -13.29 30.70
CA ALA A 148 12.78 -13.48 29.31
C ALA A 148 12.51 -12.12 28.64
N PRO A 149 13.30 -11.68 27.63
CA PRO A 149 13.08 -10.39 26.98
C PRO A 149 11.69 -10.36 26.32
N THR A 150 10.79 -9.60 26.89
CA THR A 150 9.37 -9.47 26.53
C THR A 150 8.95 -8.00 26.53
N THR A 151 8.87 -7.34 27.69
CA THR A 151 8.55 -5.91 27.80
C THR A 151 9.56 -5.06 27.04
N SER A 152 10.84 -5.33 27.22
CA SER A 152 11.92 -4.60 26.55
C SER A 152 11.88 -4.76 25.02
N THR A 153 11.60 -5.96 24.52
CA THR A 153 11.51 -6.19 23.07
C THR A 153 10.27 -5.57 22.45
N MET A 154 9.15 -5.62 23.16
CA MET A 154 7.89 -5.01 22.71
C MET A 154 8.03 -3.47 22.62
N THR A 155 8.57 -2.83 23.66
CA THR A 155 8.78 -1.37 23.68
C THR A 155 9.80 -0.93 22.63
N SER A 156 10.91 -1.66 22.48
CA SER A 156 11.90 -1.38 21.42
C SER A 156 11.29 -1.49 20.03
N MET A 157 10.48 -2.52 19.78
CA MET A 157 9.79 -2.70 18.48
C MET A 157 8.81 -1.56 18.22
N ALA A 158 8.06 -1.14 19.24
CA ALA A 158 7.10 -0.04 19.11
C ALA A 158 7.81 1.28 18.75
N VAL A 159 8.93 1.60 19.40
CA VAL A 159 9.74 2.79 19.05
C VAL A 159 10.22 2.71 17.60
N CYS A 160 10.78 1.58 17.18
CA CYS A 160 11.27 1.41 15.80
C CYS A 160 10.17 1.58 14.77
N ASP A 161 8.97 1.04 15.04
CA ASP A 161 7.83 1.15 14.12
C ASP A 161 7.32 2.60 14.00
N VAL A 162 7.14 3.27 15.13
CA VAL A 162 6.72 4.67 15.15
C VAL A 162 7.78 5.55 14.48
N LEU A 163 9.07 5.29 14.74
CA LEU A 163 10.18 6.02 14.11
C LEU A 163 10.17 5.83 12.57
N ALA A 164 9.98 4.61 12.09
CA ALA A 164 9.90 4.33 10.65
C ALA A 164 8.72 5.06 9.97
N ILE A 165 7.54 5.03 10.60
CA ILE A 165 6.34 5.69 10.06
C ILE A 165 6.46 7.22 10.11
N CYS A 166 6.97 7.79 11.20
CA CYS A 166 7.21 9.23 11.28
C CYS A 166 8.26 9.70 10.25
N THR A 167 9.31 8.89 10.01
CA THR A 167 10.30 9.15 8.97
C THR A 167 9.68 9.11 7.57
N GLN A 168 8.83 8.11 7.28
CA GLN A 168 8.07 8.03 6.03
C GLN A 168 7.22 9.28 5.80
N GLN A 169 6.46 9.70 6.81
CA GLN A 169 5.61 10.89 6.73
C GLN A 169 6.42 12.17 6.50
N SER A 170 7.61 12.27 7.08
CA SER A 170 8.52 13.43 6.89
C SER A 170 9.16 13.48 5.50
N LYS A 171 9.14 12.39 4.75
CA LYS A 171 9.63 12.32 3.36
C LYS A 171 8.53 12.61 2.32
N ASP A 172 7.30 12.93 2.75
CA ASP A 172 6.13 13.12 1.89
C ASP A 172 5.86 11.94 0.93
N LEU A 173 6.25 10.71 1.33
CA LEU A 173 6.04 9.51 0.55
C LEU A 173 4.55 9.20 0.44
N THR A 174 4.11 8.98 -0.79
CA THR A 174 2.72 8.69 -1.13
C THR A 174 2.39 7.19 -0.99
N ALA A 175 1.10 6.87 -1.05
CA ALA A 175 0.67 5.47 -1.12
C ALA A 175 1.17 4.78 -2.41
N ASP A 176 1.34 5.52 -3.51
CA ASP A 176 1.90 5.02 -4.76
C ASP A 176 3.40 4.66 -4.61
N ASP A 177 4.17 5.47 -3.87
CA ASP A 177 5.57 5.16 -3.55
C ASP A 177 5.66 3.90 -2.67
N PHE A 178 4.79 3.77 -1.68
CA PHE A 178 4.71 2.57 -0.84
C PHE A 178 4.40 1.32 -1.67
N ALA A 179 3.53 1.42 -2.66
CA ALA A 179 3.15 0.32 -3.54
C ALA A 179 4.32 -0.18 -4.40
N GLN A 180 5.27 0.69 -4.77
CA GLN A 180 6.47 0.30 -5.51
C GLN A 180 7.36 -0.65 -4.72
N PHE A 181 7.39 -0.53 -3.38
CA PHE A 181 8.14 -1.44 -2.51
C PHE A 181 7.41 -2.78 -2.27
N HIS A 182 6.11 -2.89 -2.67
CA HIS A 182 5.26 -4.08 -2.47
C HIS A 182 4.58 -4.56 -3.76
N PRO A 183 5.28 -4.75 -4.88
CA PRO A 183 4.66 -4.93 -6.20
C PRO A 183 3.81 -6.22 -6.32
N SER A 184 4.12 -7.25 -5.55
CA SER A 184 3.45 -8.57 -5.64
C SER A 184 2.34 -8.80 -4.61
N GLY A 185 2.20 -7.93 -3.63
CA GLY A 185 1.17 -8.04 -2.58
C GLY A 185 -0.22 -7.58 -3.06
N THR A 186 -1.28 -8.08 -2.43
CA THR A 186 -2.66 -7.57 -2.67
C THR A 186 -2.76 -6.06 -2.53
N LEU A 187 -2.01 -5.47 -1.58
CA LEU A 187 -1.97 -4.03 -1.38
C LEU A 187 -1.28 -3.30 -2.54
N GLY A 188 -0.14 -3.81 -3.03
CA GLY A 188 0.57 -3.23 -4.19
C GLY A 188 -0.28 -3.28 -5.46
N LYS A 189 -0.93 -4.41 -5.73
CA LYS A 189 -1.86 -4.54 -6.87
C LYS A 189 -2.99 -3.52 -6.79
N ARG A 190 -3.61 -3.34 -5.62
CA ARG A 190 -4.69 -2.36 -5.41
C ARG A 190 -4.28 -0.92 -5.70
N LEU A 191 -3.05 -0.57 -5.37
CA LEU A 191 -2.55 0.79 -5.51
C LEU A 191 -1.94 1.07 -6.89
N LEU A 192 -1.34 0.06 -7.54
CA LEU A 192 -0.59 0.24 -8.79
C LEU A 192 -1.44 0.01 -10.04
N LEU A 193 -2.40 -0.94 -10.04
CA LEU A 193 -3.16 -1.28 -11.24
C LEU A 193 -4.03 -0.12 -11.72
N ASN A 194 -3.84 0.25 -12.98
CA ASN A 194 -4.76 1.11 -13.70
C ASN A 194 -5.82 0.25 -14.42
N VAL A 195 -6.98 0.83 -14.66
CA VAL A 195 -8.06 0.11 -15.36
C VAL A 195 -7.69 -0.27 -16.79
N GLY A 196 -6.80 0.48 -17.42
CA GLY A 196 -6.24 0.17 -18.73
C GLY A 196 -5.49 -1.16 -18.80
N ASP A 197 -4.89 -1.61 -17.67
CA ASP A 197 -4.19 -2.90 -17.57
C ASP A 197 -5.14 -4.10 -17.50
N LEU A 198 -6.42 -3.86 -17.18
CA LEU A 198 -7.45 -4.88 -16.95
C LEU A 198 -8.60 -4.82 -17.96
N MET A 199 -8.67 -3.77 -18.79
CA MET A 199 -9.79 -3.57 -19.71
C MET A 199 -9.82 -4.59 -20.84
N ILE A 200 -11.01 -4.97 -21.23
CA ILE A 200 -11.28 -5.68 -22.47
C ILE A 200 -11.21 -4.66 -23.60
N SER A 201 -10.41 -4.92 -24.64
CA SER A 201 -10.14 -3.97 -25.72
C SER A 201 -10.04 -4.66 -27.09
N GLY A 202 -9.83 -3.87 -28.14
CA GLY A 202 -9.63 -4.37 -29.51
C GLY A 202 -10.83 -5.14 -30.03
N THR A 203 -10.57 -6.30 -30.63
CA THR A 203 -11.62 -7.13 -31.26
C THR A 203 -12.61 -7.72 -30.28
N ASP A 204 -12.28 -7.78 -28.99
CA ASP A 204 -13.17 -8.33 -27.95
C ASP A 204 -14.12 -7.29 -27.37
N LEU A 205 -13.88 -6.00 -27.67
CA LEU A 205 -14.77 -4.92 -27.26
C LEU A 205 -16.08 -5.00 -28.06
N PRO A 206 -17.25 -5.04 -27.40
CA PRO A 206 -18.56 -5.16 -28.09
C PRO A 206 -18.98 -3.80 -28.66
N VAL A 207 -18.58 -3.47 -29.87
CA VAL A 207 -18.85 -2.18 -30.52
C VAL A 207 -19.69 -2.40 -31.78
N GLN A 208 -20.73 -1.60 -31.94
CA GLN A 208 -21.59 -1.62 -33.14
C GLN A 208 -21.93 -0.20 -33.63
N ALA A 209 -22.11 -0.06 -34.92
CA ALA A 209 -22.58 1.18 -35.52
C ALA A 209 -24.09 1.39 -35.30
N LEU A 210 -24.54 2.64 -35.35
CA LEU A 210 -25.92 3.03 -35.09
C LEU A 210 -26.95 2.42 -36.05
N ASN A 211 -26.55 2.10 -37.28
CA ASN A 211 -27.41 1.62 -38.34
C ASN A 211 -27.51 0.08 -38.46
N VAL A 212 -26.88 -0.67 -37.56
CA VAL A 212 -26.99 -2.14 -37.59
C VAL A 212 -28.38 -2.61 -37.18
N SER A 213 -28.79 -3.76 -37.70
CA SER A 213 -30.07 -4.36 -37.36
C SER A 213 -30.14 -4.89 -35.95
N PHE A 214 -31.32 -5.01 -35.39
CA PHE A 214 -31.56 -5.64 -34.07
C PHE A 214 -30.93 -7.03 -33.97
N ALA A 215 -30.99 -7.85 -35.02
CA ALA A 215 -30.40 -9.19 -35.02
C ALA A 215 -28.86 -9.13 -34.82
N ASN A 216 -28.15 -8.22 -35.50
CA ASN A 216 -26.72 -8.03 -35.35
C ASN A 216 -26.36 -7.49 -33.95
N LEU A 217 -27.20 -6.61 -33.40
CA LEU A 217 -27.06 -6.09 -32.06
C LEU A 217 -27.09 -7.21 -31.00
N VAL A 218 -28.14 -8.07 -31.10
CA VAL A 218 -28.29 -9.23 -30.18
C VAL A 218 -27.15 -10.23 -30.36
N TYR A 219 -26.72 -10.46 -31.61
CA TYR A 219 -25.58 -11.33 -31.89
C TYR A 219 -24.30 -10.82 -31.22
N GLU A 220 -24.01 -9.53 -31.34
CA GLU A 220 -22.79 -8.92 -30.72
C GLU A 220 -22.80 -9.06 -29.20
N ILE A 221 -23.92 -8.72 -28.53
CA ILE A 221 -24.08 -8.86 -27.09
C ILE A 221 -23.84 -10.30 -26.65
N SER A 222 -24.44 -11.27 -27.39
CA SER A 222 -24.37 -12.70 -27.05
C SER A 222 -22.99 -13.29 -27.34
N SER A 223 -22.40 -12.96 -28.50
CA SER A 223 -21.10 -13.53 -28.92
C SER A 223 -19.94 -13.04 -28.04
N LYS A 224 -19.96 -11.78 -27.61
CA LYS A 224 -18.93 -11.20 -26.72
C LYS A 224 -19.17 -11.54 -25.24
N GLY A 225 -20.38 -11.89 -24.83
CA GLY A 225 -20.70 -12.30 -23.46
C GLY A 225 -20.48 -11.19 -22.41
N MET A 226 -20.51 -9.91 -22.84
CA MET A 226 -20.29 -8.76 -21.95
C MET A 226 -21.58 -8.21 -21.35
N GLY A 227 -22.75 -8.73 -21.80
CA GLY A 227 -24.03 -8.27 -21.34
C GLY A 227 -24.41 -6.87 -21.83
N MET A 228 -23.64 -6.30 -22.76
CA MET A 228 -23.87 -4.98 -23.35
C MET A 228 -23.18 -4.82 -24.70
N VAL A 229 -23.52 -3.74 -25.38
CA VAL A 229 -22.87 -3.28 -26.61
C VAL A 229 -22.71 -1.76 -26.58
N LEU A 230 -21.55 -1.29 -27.03
CA LEU A 230 -21.23 0.12 -27.19
C LEU A 230 -21.64 0.55 -28.59
N LEU A 231 -22.48 1.57 -28.69
CA LEU A 231 -22.91 2.15 -29.96
C LEU A 231 -22.00 3.33 -30.27
N THR A 232 -21.47 3.36 -31.50
CA THR A 232 -20.58 4.44 -31.94
C THR A 232 -21.14 5.16 -33.17
N GLU A 233 -20.82 6.44 -33.24
CA GLU A 233 -21.04 7.27 -34.42
C GLU A 233 -20.02 6.95 -35.52
N LYS A 234 -20.21 7.54 -36.71
CA LYS A 234 -19.32 7.34 -37.88
C LYS A 234 -17.88 7.83 -37.62
N ASN A 235 -17.70 8.77 -36.75
CA ASN A 235 -16.38 9.29 -36.31
C ASN A 235 -15.73 8.42 -35.23
N GLY A 236 -16.37 7.36 -34.77
CA GLY A 236 -15.89 6.46 -33.71
C GLY A 236 -16.26 6.90 -32.28
N GLU A 237 -16.88 8.03 -32.09
CA GLU A 237 -17.30 8.52 -30.78
C GLU A 237 -18.43 7.68 -30.19
N LEU A 238 -18.42 7.53 -28.87
CA LEU A 238 -19.45 6.80 -28.13
C LEU A 238 -20.78 7.55 -28.17
N PHE A 239 -21.78 6.94 -28.81
CA PHE A 239 -23.16 7.43 -28.83
C PHE A 239 -23.93 6.98 -27.59
N GLY A 240 -23.72 5.73 -27.14
CA GLY A 240 -24.39 5.20 -25.99
C GLY A 240 -24.13 3.71 -25.76
N VAL A 241 -24.73 3.17 -24.71
CA VAL A 241 -24.60 1.77 -24.31
C VAL A 241 -25.98 1.12 -24.25
N LEU A 242 -26.13 -0.05 -24.85
CA LEU A 242 -27.30 -0.93 -24.72
C LEU A 242 -26.90 -2.19 -23.95
N THR A 243 -27.68 -2.53 -22.94
CA THR A 243 -27.48 -3.72 -22.11
C THR A 243 -28.49 -4.83 -22.45
N ASP A 244 -28.19 -6.06 -22.03
CA ASP A 244 -29.16 -7.19 -22.07
C ASP A 244 -30.49 -6.83 -21.41
N GLY A 245 -30.42 -6.04 -20.32
CA GLY A 245 -31.61 -5.57 -19.61
C GLY A 245 -32.45 -4.60 -20.46
N ASP A 246 -31.80 -3.76 -21.25
CA ASP A 246 -32.50 -2.84 -22.19
C ASP A 246 -33.16 -3.62 -23.29
N ILE A 247 -32.48 -4.57 -23.92
CA ILE A 247 -33.01 -5.45 -24.96
C ILE A 247 -34.23 -6.24 -24.45
N ARG A 248 -34.11 -6.83 -23.25
CA ARG A 248 -35.22 -7.59 -22.65
C ARG A 248 -36.43 -6.70 -22.36
N ARG A 249 -36.23 -5.46 -21.90
CA ARG A 249 -37.34 -4.52 -21.70
C ARG A 249 -37.97 -4.07 -23.00
N LEU A 250 -37.20 -3.89 -24.05
CA LEU A 250 -37.74 -3.60 -25.40
C LEU A 250 -38.59 -4.73 -25.93
N MET A 251 -38.10 -5.97 -25.86
CA MET A 251 -38.82 -7.16 -26.33
C MET A 251 -40.11 -7.43 -25.54
N ALA A 252 -40.24 -6.94 -24.32
CA ALA A 252 -41.44 -7.05 -23.50
C ALA A 252 -42.52 -6.00 -23.85
N ARG A 253 -42.21 -5.06 -24.74
CA ARG A 253 -43.16 -4.04 -25.23
C ARG A 253 -43.80 -4.52 -26.55
N ASP A 254 -44.97 -4.02 -26.84
CA ASP A 254 -45.71 -4.33 -28.10
C ASP A 254 -45.17 -3.43 -29.24
N GLU A 255 -43.86 -3.48 -29.49
CA GLU A 255 -43.17 -2.68 -30.50
C GLU A 255 -42.46 -3.61 -31.51
N PRO A 256 -42.32 -3.23 -32.79
CA PRO A 256 -41.68 -4.06 -33.82
C PRO A 256 -40.15 -4.03 -33.70
N VAL A 257 -39.60 -4.46 -32.53
CA VAL A 257 -38.18 -4.35 -32.18
C VAL A 257 -37.26 -5.01 -33.21
N THR A 258 -37.72 -6.07 -33.84
CA THR A 258 -36.96 -6.81 -34.86
C THR A 258 -36.71 -6.02 -36.16
N GLU A 259 -37.46 -4.97 -36.39
CA GLU A 259 -37.32 -4.07 -37.57
C GLU A 259 -36.46 -2.83 -37.25
N MET A 260 -36.13 -2.62 -35.98
CA MET A 260 -35.38 -1.46 -35.50
C MET A 260 -33.89 -1.56 -35.80
N THR A 261 -33.28 -0.40 -36.04
CA THR A 261 -31.82 -0.20 -35.99
C THR A 261 -31.33 -0.08 -34.56
N ALA A 262 -30.01 -0.20 -34.34
CA ALA A 262 -29.40 -0.02 -33.05
C ALA A 262 -29.71 1.36 -32.44
N ALA A 263 -29.69 2.42 -33.24
CA ALA A 263 -30.04 3.76 -32.80
C ALA A 263 -31.50 3.88 -32.32
N GLU A 264 -32.43 3.25 -33.05
CA GLU A 264 -33.84 3.23 -32.67
C GLU A 264 -34.06 2.41 -31.39
N CYS A 265 -33.41 1.24 -31.25
CA CYS A 265 -33.43 0.45 -30.01
C CYS A 265 -32.92 1.25 -28.82
N PHE A 266 -31.81 1.99 -29.00
CA PHE A 266 -31.24 2.82 -27.94
C PHE A 266 -32.24 3.90 -27.49
N ARG A 267 -32.83 4.65 -28.43
CA ARG A 267 -33.84 5.68 -28.12
C ARG A 267 -35.09 5.08 -27.45
N ALA A 268 -35.60 4.00 -27.96
CA ALA A 268 -36.78 3.30 -27.43
C ALA A 268 -36.53 2.69 -26.05
N SER A 269 -35.28 2.33 -25.71
CA SER A 269 -34.92 1.78 -24.38
C SER A 269 -34.97 2.82 -23.26
N ARG A 270 -34.98 4.11 -23.60
CA ARG A 270 -34.90 5.22 -22.62
C ARG A 270 -36.32 5.66 -22.21
N ARG A 271 -36.44 6.05 -20.94
CA ARG A 271 -37.68 6.63 -20.42
C ARG A 271 -37.51 8.16 -20.43
N GLY A 272 -38.11 8.84 -21.38
CA GLY A 272 -38.09 10.30 -21.52
C GLY A 272 -37.26 10.79 -22.71
N ASP A 273 -37.41 12.07 -23.06
CA ASP A 273 -36.74 12.73 -24.19
C ASP A 273 -35.28 13.06 -23.97
N ASP A 274 -34.78 12.90 -22.75
CA ASP A 274 -33.38 13.16 -22.42
C ASP A 274 -32.51 12.02 -22.93
N LEU A 275 -31.63 12.31 -23.88
CA LEU A 275 -30.51 11.46 -24.22
C LEU A 275 -29.67 11.28 -22.94
N PRO A 276 -29.24 10.04 -22.62
CA PRO A 276 -28.44 9.83 -21.39
C PRO A 276 -27.18 10.66 -21.50
N LYS A 277 -26.98 11.53 -20.51
CA LYS A 277 -25.67 12.11 -20.28
C LYS A 277 -24.74 10.94 -19.95
N VAL A 278 -23.67 10.82 -20.72
CA VAL A 278 -22.61 9.79 -20.49
C VAL A 278 -21.77 10.24 -19.27
N ASP A 279 -22.42 10.59 -18.17
CA ASP A 279 -21.78 11.20 -16.98
C ASP A 279 -21.47 10.20 -15.87
N ARG A 280 -21.92 8.95 -15.99
CA ARG A 280 -21.87 7.98 -14.88
C ARG A 280 -21.31 6.60 -15.20
N GLY A 281 -20.97 6.31 -16.42
CA GLY A 281 -20.60 4.95 -16.83
C GLY A 281 -19.26 4.86 -17.57
N TRP A 282 -18.38 5.85 -17.43
CA TRP A 282 -17.12 5.91 -18.13
C TRP A 282 -15.96 6.37 -17.26
N THR A 283 -14.77 6.06 -17.73
CA THR A 283 -13.49 6.47 -17.11
C THR A 283 -12.38 6.51 -18.16
N THR A 284 -11.16 6.83 -17.77
CA THR A 284 -9.97 6.80 -18.64
C THR A 284 -9.05 5.64 -18.28
N ALA A 285 -8.20 5.21 -19.21
CA ALA A 285 -7.30 4.07 -19.03
C ALA A 285 -6.34 4.24 -17.83
N ASN A 286 -5.97 5.48 -17.51
CA ASN A 286 -5.06 5.79 -16.40
C ASN A 286 -5.73 5.87 -15.02
N THR A 287 -7.05 5.67 -14.94
CA THR A 287 -7.77 5.67 -13.66
C THR A 287 -7.38 4.42 -12.86
N LYS A 288 -7.13 4.58 -11.56
CA LYS A 288 -6.83 3.45 -10.67
C LYS A 288 -8.00 2.44 -10.66
N ALA A 289 -7.68 1.17 -10.75
CA ALA A 289 -8.68 0.10 -10.79
C ALA A 289 -9.55 0.05 -9.53
N ILE A 290 -8.98 0.41 -8.36
CA ILE A 290 -9.72 0.52 -7.11
C ILE A 290 -10.75 1.67 -7.11
N ASP A 291 -10.44 2.78 -7.77
CA ASP A 291 -11.36 3.91 -7.90
C ASP A 291 -12.51 3.55 -8.83
N CYS A 292 -12.24 2.76 -9.88
CA CYS A 292 -13.28 2.23 -10.77
C CYS A 292 -14.25 1.31 -10.01
N LEU A 293 -13.74 0.45 -9.11
CA LEU A 293 -14.59 -0.38 -8.26
C LEU A 293 -15.48 0.47 -7.34
N SER A 294 -14.91 1.50 -6.72
CA SER A 294 -15.64 2.46 -5.89
C SER A 294 -16.73 3.20 -6.69
N GLN A 295 -16.40 3.65 -7.90
CA GLN A 295 -17.34 4.31 -8.80
C GLN A 295 -18.51 3.37 -9.19
N MET A 296 -18.20 2.10 -9.49
CA MET A 296 -19.24 1.09 -9.80
C MET A 296 -20.19 0.88 -8.61
N GLN A 297 -19.67 0.84 -7.38
CA GLN A 297 -20.47 0.69 -6.16
C GLN A 297 -21.37 1.91 -5.90
N ILE A 298 -20.81 3.12 -5.98
CA ILE A 298 -21.54 4.38 -5.75
C ILE A 298 -22.69 4.53 -6.76
N HIS A 299 -22.44 4.22 -8.04
CA HIS A 299 -23.43 4.37 -9.09
C HIS A 299 -24.31 3.14 -9.33
N GLN A 300 -24.09 2.06 -8.57
CA GLN A 300 -24.81 0.78 -8.69
C GLN A 300 -24.75 0.22 -10.13
N ILE A 301 -23.58 0.31 -10.75
CA ILE A 301 -23.29 -0.24 -12.08
C ILE A 301 -22.23 -1.34 -11.99
N THR A 302 -22.24 -2.26 -12.93
CA THR A 302 -21.33 -3.42 -12.92
C THR A 302 -20.22 -3.33 -13.96
N SER A 303 -20.19 -2.25 -14.73
CA SER A 303 -19.22 -2.06 -15.82
C SER A 303 -18.97 -0.57 -16.06
N LEU A 304 -17.75 -0.24 -16.51
CA LEU A 304 -17.37 1.10 -16.96
C LEU A 304 -16.77 1.03 -18.36
N VAL A 305 -17.16 1.97 -19.21
CA VAL A 305 -16.55 2.17 -20.52
C VAL A 305 -15.30 3.00 -20.37
N ILE A 306 -14.20 2.57 -20.96
CA ILE A 306 -12.94 3.31 -20.96
C ILE A 306 -12.87 4.13 -22.25
N LEU A 307 -12.72 5.45 -22.09
CA LEU A 307 -12.68 6.40 -23.20
C LEU A 307 -11.29 7.01 -23.38
N GLU A 308 -10.93 7.24 -24.63
CA GLU A 308 -9.88 8.16 -25.02
C GLU A 308 -10.55 9.33 -25.79
N GLY A 309 -10.60 10.50 -25.13
CA GLY A 309 -11.48 11.57 -25.59
C GLY A 309 -12.94 11.15 -25.51
N GLN A 310 -13.62 10.97 -26.66
CA GLN A 310 -14.99 10.45 -26.74
C GLN A 310 -15.06 9.06 -27.38
N THR A 311 -13.92 8.48 -27.74
CA THR A 311 -13.84 7.17 -28.41
C THR A 311 -13.74 6.06 -27.37
N PRO A 312 -14.59 5.03 -27.39
CA PRO A 312 -14.47 3.88 -26.51
C PRO A 312 -13.30 3.01 -26.93
N ILE A 313 -12.33 2.85 -26.04
CA ILE A 313 -11.12 2.04 -26.24
C ILE A 313 -11.15 0.75 -25.43
N GLY A 314 -12.02 0.66 -24.43
CA GLY A 314 -12.12 -0.50 -23.56
C GLY A 314 -13.39 -0.57 -22.74
N LEU A 315 -13.53 -1.71 -22.07
CA LEU A 315 -14.62 -2.00 -21.13
C LEU A 315 -14.02 -2.77 -19.94
N VAL A 316 -14.39 -2.41 -18.73
CA VAL A 316 -14.05 -3.17 -17.52
C VAL A 316 -15.33 -3.52 -16.77
N ARG A 317 -15.40 -4.76 -16.26
CA ARG A 317 -16.51 -5.22 -15.42
C ARG A 317 -16.04 -5.40 -13.98
N MET A 318 -16.97 -5.30 -13.04
CA MET A 318 -16.71 -5.53 -11.63
C MET A 318 -16.03 -6.89 -11.38
N GLN A 319 -16.46 -7.94 -12.09
CA GLN A 319 -15.87 -9.28 -11.98
C GLN A 319 -14.40 -9.32 -12.44
N ASP A 320 -14.00 -8.50 -13.40
CA ASP A 320 -12.62 -8.44 -13.90
C ASP A 320 -11.72 -7.78 -12.84
N LEU A 321 -12.21 -6.75 -12.15
CA LEU A 321 -11.54 -6.10 -11.02
C LEU A 321 -11.39 -7.06 -9.84
N VAL A 322 -12.45 -7.77 -9.47
CA VAL A 322 -12.43 -8.78 -8.39
C VAL A 322 -11.47 -9.93 -8.72
N ALA A 323 -11.43 -10.41 -9.97
CA ALA A 323 -10.50 -11.45 -10.40
C ALA A 323 -9.03 -10.99 -10.33
N ALA A 324 -8.78 -9.68 -10.49
CA ALA A 324 -7.45 -9.08 -10.30
C ALA A 324 -7.03 -8.91 -8.82
N GLY A 325 -7.94 -9.21 -7.86
CA GLY A 325 -7.67 -9.16 -6.42
C GLY A 325 -8.02 -7.82 -5.75
N LEU A 326 -8.96 -7.06 -6.36
CA LEU A 326 -9.48 -5.79 -5.84
C LEU A 326 -10.71 -5.97 -4.98
#